data_cd26c705bb6ce3b696adef91fff0a97c
#
_entry.id   cd26c705bb6ce3b696adef91fff0a97c
#
_cell.length_a   1.000
_cell.length_b   1.000
_cell.length_c   1.000
_cell.angle_alpha   90.00
_cell.angle_beta   90.00
_cell.angle_gamma   90.00
#
_symmetry.space_group_name_H-M   'P 1'
#
loop_
_entity.id
_entity.type
_entity.pdbx_description
1 polymer ?
#
loop_
_entity_poly.entity_id
_entity_poly.type
_entity_poly.pdbx_seq_one_letter_code
_entity_poly.pdbx_strand_id
1 'polypeptide(L)'
;PVIINLLPKLVLSLGCIGESLPVLLRLMLMREHGVICHMLSNFRMLFFEQNGGVMSEKIYQAIEAAVDEQASKLLDVSHAIHAKPELAFQEHFACATLTQSLHDFGLEAQTGVFTLDTAFEAAFDNGLGAGPTVAILAEYDALPGIGHACGHNVIATAALGATLALNTVSAMLPGRIRLIGTPAEERGGGKELMARAGAFEGVDAAMMIHPAGVNLGTMPSICIAEVQVIYHGKASHASAMPHKGVNALDGLLLAYQAISNLRQHIKSTERIHGIIAEGGQAPNIVPDFTEGHFYVRAADEKALAKLKPRVQACFEAGATGSGCTVEVNWANVDYLDLNTNWPLAERFQFHAETLGREFLPMTQGSKFGAGSTDMGNVSYRLPSIHPMLAVAPPSVVIHNPEFAQWARSEKGDAAAIDGAKAMAMTTAEYLLSPELQRRTAQAFEISNGLQ
;
A
#
# COMPACT_ATOMS: atom_id res chain seq x y z
N PRO A 1 -27.49 39.44 13.36
CA PRO A 1 -27.54 40.45 14.44
C PRO A 1 -26.78 40.02 15.70
N VAL A 2 -26.62 38.70 15.94
CA VAL A 2 -25.95 38.21 17.17
C VAL A 2 -24.42 38.28 17.08
N ILE A 3 -23.84 38.25 15.88
CA ILE A 3 -22.39 38.25 15.64
C ILE A 3 -21.76 39.65 15.82
N ILE A 4 -22.53 40.72 15.60
CA ILE A 4 -22.02 42.08 15.67
C ILE A 4 -21.75 42.53 17.14
N ASN A 5 -22.41 41.93 18.12
CA ASN A 5 -22.23 42.26 19.52
C ASN A 5 -21.07 41.52 20.22
N LEU A 6 -20.42 40.58 19.55
CA LEU A 6 -19.25 39.83 20.09
C LEU A 6 -17.90 40.44 19.68
N LEU A 7 -17.88 41.27 18.64
CA LEU A 7 -16.64 41.89 18.13
C LEU A 7 -15.87 42.76 19.14
N PRO A 8 -16.53 43.63 19.95
CA PRO A 8 -15.81 44.47 20.89
C PRO A 8 -15.14 43.69 22.04
N LYS A 9 -15.71 42.54 22.41
CA LYS A 9 -15.14 41.69 23.48
C LYS A 9 -13.96 40.85 23.02
N LEU A 10 -13.92 40.47 21.73
CA LEU A 10 -12.81 39.72 21.14
C LEU A 10 -11.58 40.62 20.93
N VAL A 11 -11.79 41.88 20.54
CA VAL A 11 -10.70 42.85 20.29
C VAL A 11 -10.02 43.29 21.61
N LEU A 12 -10.73 43.29 22.72
CA LEU A 12 -10.19 43.65 24.04
C LEU A 12 -9.39 42.52 24.72
N SER A 13 -9.57 41.25 24.29
CA SER A 13 -8.79 40.11 24.80
C SER A 13 -7.51 39.87 24.01
N LEU A 14 -7.35 40.49 22.85
CA LEU A 14 -6.19 40.35 21.95
C LEU A 14 -5.31 41.61 21.96
N GLY A 15 -4.93 42.04 23.15
CA GLY A 15 -3.99 43.13 23.33
C GLY A 15 -2.67 42.85 22.64
N CYS A 16 -2.29 43.74 21.68
CA CYS A 16 -1.05 43.76 20.89
C CYS A 16 -1.00 42.88 19.63
N ILE A 17 -1.75 43.25 18.58
CA ILE A 17 -1.39 42.89 17.20
C ILE A 17 -1.73 44.05 16.26
N GLY A 18 -0.77 44.93 16.00
CA GLY A 18 -0.95 46.18 15.24
C GLY A 18 -1.04 46.06 13.71
N GLU A 19 -0.74 44.94 13.06
CA GLU A 19 -0.65 44.83 11.60
C GLU A 19 -1.61 43.86 10.92
N SER A 20 -2.37 43.04 11.66
CA SER A 20 -3.25 42.02 11.11
C SER A 20 -4.71 42.44 10.89
N LEU A 21 -5.11 43.63 11.32
CA LEU A 21 -6.49 44.13 11.24
C LEU A 21 -7.03 44.30 9.80
N PRO A 22 -6.23 44.76 8.81
CA PRO A 22 -6.70 44.89 7.42
C PRO A 22 -6.98 43.54 6.72
N VAL A 23 -6.31 42.46 7.12
CA VAL A 23 -6.47 41.13 6.54
C VAL A 23 -7.76 40.47 7.08
N LEU A 24 -8.03 40.61 8.38
CA LEU A 24 -9.25 40.11 9.01
C LEU A 24 -10.51 40.79 8.45
N LEU A 25 -10.45 42.13 8.18
CA LEU A 25 -11.56 42.85 7.60
C LEU A 25 -11.83 42.47 6.13
N ARG A 26 -10.80 42.13 5.36
CA ARG A 26 -10.95 41.63 3.99
C ARG A 26 -11.55 40.21 3.95
N LEU A 27 -11.23 39.36 4.90
CA LEU A 27 -11.78 38.00 5.02
C LEU A 27 -13.27 38.00 5.42
N MET A 28 -13.72 39.00 6.19
CA MET A 28 -15.12 39.14 6.55
C MET A 28 -16.02 39.69 5.43
N LEU A 29 -15.47 40.33 4.42
CA LEU A 29 -16.21 40.90 3.28
C LEU A 29 -16.35 39.90 2.09
N MET A 30 -15.64 38.80 2.09
CA MET A 30 -15.76 37.75 1.06
C MET A 30 -16.82 36.68 1.40
N ARG A 31 -18.09 37.11 1.45
CA ARG A 31 -19.23 36.32 1.94
C ARG A 31 -20.04 35.69 0.80
N GLU A 32 -19.41 35.11 -0.23
CA GLU A 32 -20.16 34.26 -1.18
C GLU A 32 -19.27 33.11 -1.73
N HIS A 33 -19.86 31.90 -1.65
CA HIS A 33 -19.43 30.65 -2.30
C HIS A 33 -18.20 29.91 -1.76
N GLY A 34 -18.43 28.95 -0.86
CA GLY A 34 -17.59 27.73 -0.70
C GLY A 34 -16.14 27.87 -0.21
N VAL A 35 -15.57 29.07 -0.19
CA VAL A 35 -14.15 29.38 0.10
C VAL A 35 -13.83 29.40 1.59
N ILE A 36 -14.84 29.45 2.47
CA ILE A 36 -14.65 29.62 3.93
C ILE A 36 -14.04 28.37 4.57
N CYS A 37 -14.31 27.18 4.07
CA CYS A 37 -13.76 25.94 4.64
C CYS A 37 -12.24 25.82 4.41
N HIS A 38 -11.76 26.21 3.23
CA HIS A 38 -10.32 26.20 2.90
C HIS A 38 -9.55 27.32 3.63
N MET A 39 -10.17 28.49 3.86
CA MET A 39 -9.53 29.59 4.57
C MET A 39 -9.48 29.37 6.09
N LEU A 40 -10.45 28.68 6.69
CA LEU A 40 -10.41 28.35 8.12
C LEU A 40 -9.37 27.28 8.45
N SER A 41 -9.09 26.36 7.55
CA SER A 41 -7.98 25.40 7.70
C SER A 41 -6.63 26.13 7.64
N ASN A 42 -6.46 27.06 6.70
CA ASN A 42 -5.24 27.89 6.59
C ASN A 42 -5.07 28.86 7.77
N PHE A 43 -6.17 29.37 8.35
CA PHE A 43 -6.11 30.27 9.52
C PHE A 43 -5.81 29.51 10.83
N ARG A 44 -6.24 28.27 10.97
CA ARG A 44 -5.82 27.39 12.08
C ARG A 44 -4.34 27.03 11.96
N MET A 45 -3.81 26.81 10.76
CA MET A 45 -2.38 26.62 10.55
C MET A 45 -1.55 27.85 10.96
N LEU A 46 -1.96 29.05 10.59
CA LEU A 46 -1.25 30.29 10.96
C LEU A 46 -1.19 30.57 12.47
N PHE A 47 -2.14 30.10 13.27
CA PHE A 47 -2.16 30.30 14.72
C PHE A 47 -1.35 29.26 15.53
N PHE A 48 -1.13 28.08 14.99
CA PHE A 48 -0.24 27.07 15.59
C PHE A 48 1.24 27.29 15.27
N GLU A 49 1.55 28.17 14.31
CA GLU A 49 2.88 28.40 13.75
C GLU A 49 3.84 29.25 14.62
N GLN A 50 3.44 29.86 15.71
CA GLN A 50 4.34 30.82 16.34
C GLN A 50 5.48 30.25 17.21
N ASN A 51 5.49 28.96 17.58
CA ASN A 51 6.61 28.40 18.34
C ASN A 51 7.16 27.03 17.86
N GLY A 52 6.46 26.30 17.00
CA GLY A 52 6.90 25.02 16.39
C GLY A 52 7.25 25.15 14.90
N GLY A 53 6.64 26.09 14.20
CA GLY A 53 6.69 26.21 12.75
C GLY A 53 8.08 26.47 12.17
N VAL A 54 8.87 27.30 12.82
CA VAL A 54 10.23 27.66 12.33
C VAL A 54 11.20 26.46 12.43
N MET A 55 11.05 25.59 13.43
CA MET A 55 11.89 24.43 13.58
C MET A 55 11.52 23.34 12.58
N SER A 56 10.22 23.10 12.37
CA SER A 56 9.71 22.15 11.40
C SER A 56 10.10 22.55 9.97
N GLU A 57 10.00 23.82 9.60
CA GLU A 57 10.40 24.35 8.31
C GLU A 57 11.90 24.10 8.01
N LYS A 58 12.78 24.33 9.01
CA LYS A 58 14.20 24.04 8.87
C LYS A 58 14.50 22.54 8.67
N ILE A 59 13.74 21.68 9.34
CA ILE A 59 13.86 20.22 9.18
C ILE A 59 13.42 19.83 7.78
N TYR A 60 12.31 20.36 7.27
CA TYR A 60 11.84 20.04 5.91
C TYR A 60 12.83 20.51 4.83
N GLN A 61 13.35 21.73 4.95
CA GLN A 61 14.41 22.23 4.04
C GLN A 61 15.68 21.37 4.10
N ALA A 62 16.08 20.90 5.29
CA ALA A 62 17.23 20.01 5.43
C ALA A 62 16.96 18.63 4.80
N ILE A 63 15.74 18.08 4.94
CA ILE A 63 15.31 16.85 4.29
C ILE A 63 15.35 17.00 2.76
N GLU A 64 14.75 18.05 2.21
CA GLU A 64 14.77 18.32 0.77
C GLU A 64 16.18 18.42 0.24
N ALA A 65 17.04 19.22 0.89
CA ALA A 65 18.43 19.37 0.51
C ALA A 65 19.20 18.05 0.55
N ALA A 66 18.97 17.21 1.58
CA ALA A 66 19.64 15.92 1.70
C ALA A 66 19.22 14.94 0.60
N VAL A 67 17.93 14.90 0.22
CA VAL A 67 17.48 14.09 -0.92
C VAL A 67 18.06 14.60 -2.22
N ASP A 68 18.07 15.93 -2.45
CA ASP A 68 18.62 16.52 -3.68
C ASP A 68 20.11 16.28 -3.83
N GLU A 69 20.88 16.38 -2.75
CA GLU A 69 22.32 16.08 -2.75
C GLU A 69 22.62 14.63 -3.13
N GLN A 70 21.72 13.70 -2.76
CA GLN A 70 21.88 12.28 -3.02
C GLN A 70 21.15 11.81 -4.29
N ALA A 71 20.40 12.68 -4.97
CA ALA A 71 19.50 12.31 -6.06
C ALA A 71 20.17 11.45 -7.14
N SER A 72 21.37 11.81 -7.60
CA SER A 72 22.08 11.03 -8.62
C SER A 72 22.34 9.60 -8.17
N LYS A 73 22.80 9.37 -6.94
CA LYS A 73 23.06 8.03 -6.40
C LYS A 73 21.78 7.23 -6.20
N LEU A 74 20.72 7.89 -5.75
CA LEU A 74 19.39 7.26 -5.61
C LEU A 74 18.86 6.80 -6.97
N LEU A 75 19.00 7.60 -8.01
CA LEU A 75 18.58 7.24 -9.35
C LEU A 75 19.44 6.12 -9.95
N ASP A 76 20.74 6.07 -9.65
CA ASP A 76 21.60 4.94 -10.03
C ASP A 76 21.10 3.63 -9.41
N VAL A 77 20.64 3.64 -8.14
CA VAL A 77 20.01 2.49 -7.49
C VAL A 77 18.71 2.10 -8.19
N SER A 78 17.82 3.05 -8.46
CA SER A 78 16.56 2.82 -9.18
C SER A 78 16.80 2.14 -10.52
N HIS A 79 17.72 2.70 -11.30
CA HIS A 79 18.03 2.20 -12.63
C HIS A 79 18.74 0.84 -12.60
N ALA A 80 19.58 0.57 -11.61
CA ALA A 80 20.24 -0.73 -11.42
C ALA A 80 19.22 -1.83 -11.11
N ILE A 81 18.29 -1.59 -10.18
CA ILE A 81 17.20 -2.51 -9.83
C ILE A 81 16.32 -2.75 -11.06
N HIS A 82 15.89 -1.66 -11.74
CA HIS A 82 15.08 -1.77 -12.96
C HIS A 82 15.74 -2.59 -14.06
N ALA A 83 17.06 -2.46 -14.24
CA ALA A 83 17.80 -3.16 -15.28
C ALA A 83 18.00 -4.65 -14.99
N LYS A 84 17.84 -5.07 -13.74
CA LYS A 84 17.97 -6.47 -13.31
C LYS A 84 16.74 -6.90 -12.52
N PRO A 85 15.58 -7.09 -13.19
CA PRO A 85 14.35 -7.48 -12.53
C PRO A 85 14.44 -8.89 -11.95
N GLU A 86 14.08 -9.05 -10.68
CA GLU A 86 14.05 -10.31 -9.96
C GLU A 86 12.64 -10.59 -9.47
N LEU A 87 12.24 -11.87 -9.49
CA LEU A 87 10.89 -12.28 -9.10
C LEU A 87 10.77 -12.44 -7.58
N ALA A 88 9.54 -12.51 -7.12
CA ALA A 88 9.17 -12.74 -5.73
C ALA A 88 10.04 -13.82 -5.05
N PHE A 89 10.59 -13.51 -3.88
CA PHE A 89 11.53 -14.32 -3.08
C PHE A 89 12.91 -14.56 -3.70
N GLN A 90 13.25 -13.93 -4.83
CA GLN A 90 14.53 -14.06 -5.53
C GLN A 90 15.22 -12.72 -5.73
N GLU A 91 14.84 -11.69 -4.99
CA GLU A 91 15.26 -10.29 -5.14
C GLU A 91 16.64 -10.05 -4.49
N HIS A 92 17.61 -10.97 -4.72
CA HIS A 92 18.92 -10.93 -4.08
C HIS A 92 19.75 -9.71 -4.50
N PHE A 93 19.70 -9.35 -5.79
CA PHE A 93 20.43 -8.19 -6.30
C PHE A 93 19.84 -6.87 -5.79
N ALA A 94 18.51 -6.75 -5.81
CA ALA A 94 17.83 -5.56 -5.32
C ALA A 94 18.09 -5.36 -3.81
N CYS A 95 17.95 -6.42 -3.01
CA CYS A 95 18.27 -6.42 -1.58
C CYS A 95 19.74 -6.01 -1.33
N ALA A 96 20.70 -6.62 -2.05
CA ALA A 96 22.12 -6.30 -1.91
C ALA A 96 22.42 -4.86 -2.33
N THR A 97 21.81 -4.36 -3.40
CA THR A 97 21.99 -2.98 -3.87
C THR A 97 21.49 -1.96 -2.85
N LEU A 98 20.31 -2.19 -2.26
CA LEU A 98 19.74 -1.31 -1.24
C LEU A 98 20.56 -1.32 0.06
N THR A 99 20.95 -2.50 0.54
CA THR A 99 21.74 -2.62 1.78
C THR A 99 23.16 -2.11 1.63
N GLN A 100 23.80 -2.29 0.45
CA GLN A 100 25.08 -1.67 0.16
C GLN A 100 24.98 -0.14 0.14
N SER A 101 23.92 0.42 -0.46
CA SER A 101 23.69 1.86 -0.44
C SER A 101 23.51 2.40 0.96
N LEU A 102 22.79 1.70 1.85
CA LEU A 102 22.69 2.07 3.27
C LEU A 102 24.05 2.10 3.93
N HIS A 103 24.86 1.05 3.74
CA HIS A 103 26.20 0.95 4.29
C HIS A 103 27.11 2.10 3.80
N ASP A 104 27.05 2.47 2.53
CA ASP A 104 27.85 3.57 1.94
C ASP A 104 27.51 4.94 2.56
N PHE A 105 26.31 5.07 3.15
CA PHE A 105 25.87 6.23 3.93
C PHE A 105 25.96 6.04 5.45
N GLY A 106 26.63 4.98 5.91
CA GLY A 106 26.91 4.74 7.32
C GLY A 106 25.74 4.17 8.12
N LEU A 107 24.73 3.58 7.44
CA LEU A 107 23.63 2.85 8.08
C LEU A 107 23.80 1.35 7.89
N GLU A 108 23.87 0.63 9.02
CA GLU A 108 23.94 -0.82 9.00
C GLU A 108 22.55 -1.43 8.73
N ALA A 109 22.52 -2.43 7.86
CA ALA A 109 21.33 -3.20 7.54
C ALA A 109 21.53 -4.69 7.81
N GLN A 110 20.51 -5.34 8.36
CA GLN A 110 20.46 -6.79 8.55
C GLN A 110 19.65 -7.40 7.40
N THR A 111 20.20 -8.42 6.74
CA THR A 111 19.53 -9.18 5.67
C THR A 111 19.08 -10.54 6.17
N GLY A 112 18.16 -11.21 5.47
CA GLY A 112 17.63 -12.51 5.85
C GLY A 112 16.78 -12.44 7.13
N VAL A 113 16.10 -11.33 7.36
CA VAL A 113 15.27 -11.09 8.54
C VAL A 113 13.83 -11.56 8.31
N PHE A 114 13.09 -11.75 9.41
CA PHE A 114 11.66 -12.09 9.37
C PHE A 114 11.33 -13.31 8.49
N THR A 115 12.22 -14.31 8.53
CA THR A 115 12.10 -15.59 7.81
C THR A 115 12.17 -15.52 6.27
N LEU A 116 12.54 -14.39 5.70
CA LEU A 116 12.70 -14.20 4.25
C LEU A 116 14.13 -13.79 3.90
N ASP A 117 14.80 -14.60 3.06
CA ASP A 117 16.22 -14.42 2.72
C ASP A 117 16.52 -13.08 2.04
N THR A 118 15.57 -12.55 1.27
CA THR A 118 15.70 -11.28 0.54
C THR A 118 15.08 -10.09 1.27
N ALA A 119 14.53 -10.29 2.50
CA ALA A 119 14.13 -9.20 3.37
C ALA A 119 15.32 -8.57 4.08
N PHE A 120 15.24 -7.28 4.37
CA PHE A 120 16.24 -6.57 5.17
C PHE A 120 15.61 -5.55 6.10
N GLU A 121 16.37 -5.14 7.11
CA GLU A 121 16.02 -4.06 8.02
C GLU A 121 17.22 -3.18 8.32
N ALA A 122 17.02 -1.86 8.28
CA ALA A 122 17.92 -0.88 8.88
C ALA A 122 17.11 -0.02 9.84
N ALA A 123 17.71 0.31 10.99
CA ALA A 123 17.04 1.12 12.00
C ALA A 123 18.00 2.09 12.67
N PHE A 124 17.51 3.28 12.98
CA PHE A 124 18.26 4.28 13.72
C PHE A 124 17.34 5.14 14.58
N ASP A 125 17.91 5.74 15.60
CA ASP A 125 17.30 6.75 16.45
C ASP A 125 18.33 7.81 16.79
N ASN A 126 17.93 8.84 17.51
CA ASN A 126 18.82 9.93 17.92
C ASN A 126 19.51 9.70 19.28
N GLY A 127 19.31 8.53 19.91
CA GLY A 127 19.81 8.21 21.24
C GLY A 127 19.14 9.00 22.38
N LEU A 128 18.12 9.81 22.09
CA LEU A 128 17.40 10.61 23.12
C LEU A 128 16.26 9.83 23.81
N GLY A 129 16.05 8.56 23.44
CA GLY A 129 15.08 7.67 24.08
C GLY A 129 13.65 7.84 23.55
N ALA A 130 12.67 7.76 24.41
CA ALA A 130 11.27 7.54 24.12
C ALA A 130 10.66 8.46 23.04
N GLY A 131 10.07 7.85 22.01
CA GLY A 131 9.28 8.44 20.95
C GLY A 131 8.68 7.35 20.09
N PRO A 132 7.77 7.66 19.15
CA PRO A 132 7.16 6.66 18.30
C PRO A 132 8.16 6.07 17.29
N THR A 133 7.87 4.86 16.83
CA THR A 133 8.62 4.17 15.79
C THR A 133 7.84 4.25 14.47
N VAL A 134 8.48 4.74 13.42
CA VAL A 134 7.91 4.77 12.06
C VAL A 134 8.67 3.81 11.15
N ALA A 135 7.95 2.95 10.45
CA ALA A 135 8.49 2.10 9.40
C ALA A 135 8.27 2.72 8.01
N ILE A 136 9.35 2.82 7.23
CA ILE A 136 9.31 3.10 5.81
C ILE A 136 9.52 1.78 5.09
N LEU A 137 8.63 1.43 4.16
CA LEU A 137 8.66 0.13 3.51
C LEU A 137 9.19 0.26 2.08
N ALA A 138 10.03 -0.69 1.69
CA ALA A 138 10.62 -0.77 0.35
C ALA A 138 10.22 -2.09 -0.32
N GLU A 139 9.55 -2.03 -1.46
CA GLU A 139 9.30 -3.15 -2.37
C GLU A 139 10.27 -3.12 -3.54
N TYR A 140 10.65 -4.29 -4.06
CA TYR A 140 11.66 -4.36 -5.14
C TYR A 140 11.53 -5.61 -6.01
N ASP A 141 10.50 -6.44 -5.87
CA ASP A 141 10.22 -7.54 -6.78
C ASP A 141 9.66 -7.05 -8.13
N ALA A 142 9.72 -7.90 -9.14
CA ALA A 142 9.33 -7.63 -10.51
C ALA A 142 8.36 -8.68 -11.03
N LEU A 143 7.69 -8.37 -12.14
CA LEU A 143 6.72 -9.24 -12.80
C LEU A 143 7.39 -10.17 -13.83
N PRO A 144 6.93 -11.43 -13.95
CA PRO A 144 7.46 -12.37 -14.93
C PRO A 144 7.33 -11.84 -16.36
N GLY A 145 8.46 -11.78 -17.09
CA GLY A 145 8.52 -11.44 -18.51
C GLY A 145 8.33 -9.96 -18.86
N ILE A 146 7.89 -9.12 -17.94
CA ILE A 146 7.65 -7.68 -18.16
C ILE A 146 8.43 -6.76 -17.20
N GLY A 147 9.25 -7.32 -16.31
CA GLY A 147 10.13 -6.56 -15.43
C GLY A 147 9.39 -5.67 -14.43
N HIS A 148 9.95 -4.50 -14.13
CA HIS A 148 9.37 -3.56 -13.17
C HIS A 148 8.14 -2.80 -13.72
N ALA A 149 7.16 -3.54 -14.24
CA ALA A 149 5.92 -2.98 -14.76
C ALA A 149 4.90 -2.56 -13.68
N CYS A 150 5.26 -2.70 -12.40
CA CYS A 150 4.59 -2.08 -11.25
C CYS A 150 5.39 -0.88 -10.69
N GLY A 151 6.68 -0.75 -11.08
CA GLY A 151 7.53 0.36 -10.69
C GLY A 151 8.14 0.23 -9.28
N HIS A 152 8.34 -0.99 -8.78
CA HIS A 152 8.92 -1.22 -7.45
C HIS A 152 10.34 -0.66 -7.30
N ASN A 153 11.11 -0.48 -8.40
CA ASN A 153 12.36 0.26 -8.38
C ASN A 153 12.18 1.70 -7.86
N VAL A 154 11.07 2.36 -8.21
CA VAL A 154 10.73 3.71 -7.73
C VAL A 154 10.36 3.67 -6.24
N ILE A 155 9.60 2.65 -5.80
CA ILE A 155 9.22 2.45 -4.39
C ILE A 155 10.47 2.27 -3.52
N ALA A 156 11.34 1.31 -3.90
CA ALA A 156 12.58 1.01 -3.19
C ALA A 156 13.47 2.25 -3.05
N THR A 157 13.63 3.00 -4.14
CA THR A 157 14.47 4.20 -4.18
C THR A 157 13.88 5.34 -3.34
N ALA A 158 12.57 5.56 -3.41
CA ALA A 158 11.92 6.56 -2.57
C ALA A 158 12.04 6.23 -1.07
N ALA A 159 11.89 4.96 -0.69
CA ALA A 159 12.05 4.50 0.68
C ALA A 159 13.51 4.67 1.18
N LEU A 160 14.48 4.30 0.35
CA LEU A 160 15.91 4.51 0.63
C LEU A 160 16.20 6.00 0.83
N GLY A 161 15.79 6.85 -0.13
CA GLY A 161 16.04 8.29 -0.09
C GLY A 161 15.41 8.97 1.12
N ALA A 162 14.16 8.60 1.48
CA ALA A 162 13.50 9.10 2.68
C ALA A 162 14.28 8.72 3.95
N THR A 163 14.75 7.49 4.03
CA THR A 163 15.51 6.98 5.18
C THR A 163 16.84 7.70 5.33
N LEU A 164 17.59 7.87 4.24
CA LEU A 164 18.87 8.58 4.25
C LEU A 164 18.70 10.05 4.63
N ALA A 165 17.68 10.73 4.11
CA ALA A 165 17.40 12.12 4.47
C ALA A 165 17.01 12.27 5.95
N LEU A 166 16.18 11.37 6.47
CA LEU A 166 15.81 11.35 7.89
C LEU A 166 17.02 11.09 8.79
N ASN A 167 17.98 10.27 8.37
CA ASN A 167 19.21 10.05 9.11
C ASN A 167 20.02 11.33 9.28
N THR A 168 20.08 12.22 8.27
CA THR A 168 20.79 13.50 8.35
C THR A 168 20.23 14.47 9.39
N VAL A 169 18.91 14.36 9.66
CA VAL A 169 18.20 15.20 10.64
C VAL A 169 17.84 14.45 11.92
N SER A 170 18.30 13.22 12.08
CA SER A 170 17.90 12.33 13.18
C SER A 170 18.13 12.94 14.56
N ALA A 171 19.22 13.70 14.75
CA ALA A 171 19.49 14.40 16.02
C ALA A 171 18.40 15.42 16.43
N MET A 172 17.53 15.83 15.52
CA MET A 172 16.43 16.77 15.77
C MET A 172 15.06 16.07 15.89
N LEU A 173 14.99 14.75 15.69
CA LEU A 173 13.74 14.00 15.67
C LEU A 173 13.65 13.07 16.89
N PRO A 174 12.54 13.06 17.66
CA PRO A 174 12.31 12.03 18.67
C PRO A 174 11.93 10.70 18.03
N GLY A 175 12.14 9.60 18.78
CA GLY A 175 11.68 8.27 18.34
C GLY A 175 12.65 7.55 17.42
N ARG A 176 12.13 6.55 16.71
CA ARG A 176 12.92 5.60 15.92
C ARG A 176 12.38 5.51 14.49
N ILE A 177 13.28 5.34 13.55
CA ILE A 177 12.97 5.12 12.13
C ILE A 177 13.49 3.74 11.73
N ARG A 178 12.66 2.97 11.03
CA ARG A 178 13.00 1.65 10.50
C ARG A 178 12.73 1.66 9.00
N LEU A 179 13.75 1.34 8.20
CA LEU A 179 13.57 0.96 6.80
C LEU A 179 13.44 -0.56 6.75
N ILE A 180 12.34 -1.04 6.22
CA ILE A 180 12.07 -2.47 6.09
C ILE A 180 11.93 -2.81 4.61
N GLY A 181 12.88 -3.61 4.11
CA GLY A 181 12.82 -4.17 2.76
C GLY A 181 11.86 -5.36 2.72
N THR A 182 10.82 -5.23 1.92
CA THR A 182 9.68 -6.16 1.87
C THR A 182 9.60 -6.82 0.50
N PRO A 183 10.18 -8.03 0.32
CA PRO A 183 10.13 -8.78 -0.93
C PRO A 183 8.74 -9.37 -1.22
N ALA A 184 8.52 -9.84 -2.45
CA ALA A 184 7.42 -10.71 -2.84
C ALA A 184 6.01 -10.11 -2.68
N GLU A 185 5.83 -8.85 -3.11
CA GLU A 185 4.52 -8.20 -3.14
C GLU A 185 3.64 -8.80 -4.24
N GLU A 186 4.17 -8.94 -5.46
CA GLU A 186 3.43 -9.38 -6.65
C GLU A 186 2.93 -10.83 -6.52
N ARG A 187 3.59 -11.63 -5.69
CA ARG A 187 3.19 -13.01 -5.44
C ARG A 187 3.75 -13.54 -4.13
N GLY A 188 2.85 -13.97 -3.24
CA GLY A 188 3.25 -14.66 -2.00
C GLY A 188 2.99 -13.85 -0.73
N GLY A 189 2.83 -12.52 -0.84
CA GLY A 189 2.46 -11.66 0.29
C GLY A 189 3.56 -11.55 1.33
N GLY A 190 4.75 -11.11 0.88
CA GLY A 190 5.94 -11.03 1.73
C GLY A 190 5.70 -10.23 3.00
N LYS A 191 4.98 -9.08 2.93
CA LYS A 191 4.66 -8.26 4.12
C LYS A 191 3.81 -9.01 5.14
N GLU A 192 2.87 -9.84 4.68
CA GLU A 192 2.07 -10.67 5.60
C GLU A 192 2.93 -11.75 6.28
N LEU A 193 3.83 -12.40 5.53
CA LEU A 193 4.74 -13.39 6.10
C LEU A 193 5.69 -12.74 7.12
N MET A 194 6.25 -11.58 6.79
CA MET A 194 7.08 -10.79 7.68
C MET A 194 6.32 -10.30 8.93
N ALA A 195 5.05 -9.89 8.75
CA ALA A 195 4.19 -9.49 9.86
C ALA A 195 3.93 -10.63 10.85
N ARG A 196 3.70 -11.85 10.34
CA ARG A 196 3.59 -13.07 11.17
C ARG A 196 4.89 -13.40 11.91
N ALA A 197 6.04 -12.99 11.36
CA ALA A 197 7.36 -13.14 11.96
C ALA A 197 7.77 -11.95 12.86
N GLY A 198 6.84 -11.02 13.16
CA GLY A 198 7.08 -9.92 14.10
C GLY A 198 7.70 -8.65 13.50
N ALA A 199 7.77 -8.51 12.17
CA ALA A 199 8.41 -7.36 11.51
C ALA A 199 7.85 -6.00 11.95
N PHE A 200 6.59 -5.95 12.30
CA PHE A 200 5.90 -4.70 12.66
C PHE A 200 5.65 -4.54 14.17
N GLU A 201 6.22 -5.40 15.00
CA GLU A 201 6.11 -5.25 16.45
C GLU A 201 6.78 -3.96 16.93
N GLY A 202 6.08 -3.19 17.75
CA GLY A 202 6.55 -1.91 18.27
C GLY A 202 6.64 -0.78 17.23
N VAL A 203 5.98 -0.93 16.06
CA VAL A 203 5.85 0.13 15.04
C VAL A 203 4.53 0.86 15.25
N ASP A 204 4.57 2.19 15.33
CA ASP A 204 3.40 3.05 15.56
C ASP A 204 2.75 3.54 14.26
N ALA A 205 3.52 3.64 13.17
CA ALA A 205 3.02 3.98 11.85
C ALA A 205 3.91 3.40 10.75
N ALA A 206 3.32 3.06 9.59
CA ALA A 206 4.07 2.63 8.41
C ALA A 206 3.65 3.41 7.17
N MET A 207 4.59 3.60 6.24
CA MET A 207 4.31 4.28 4.99
C MET A 207 5.16 3.77 3.83
N MET A 208 4.56 3.86 2.65
CA MET A 208 5.17 3.50 1.38
C MET A 208 4.41 4.23 0.26
N ILE A 209 5.09 4.65 -0.79
CA ILE A 209 4.43 5.18 -2.00
C ILE A 209 4.18 4.06 -3.01
N HIS A 210 3.33 4.32 -4.03
CA HIS A 210 3.20 3.46 -5.20
C HIS A 210 3.22 4.28 -6.51
N PRO A 211 4.00 3.90 -7.52
CA PRO A 211 3.93 4.52 -8.85
C PRO A 211 2.60 4.25 -9.55
N ALA A 212 2.09 5.25 -10.28
CA ALA A 212 0.82 5.14 -10.98
C ALA A 212 0.75 6.07 -12.20
N GLY A 213 -0.40 6.13 -12.87
CA GLY A 213 -0.69 7.14 -13.90
C GLY A 213 -1.25 8.45 -13.33
N VAL A 214 -1.53 8.51 -12.03
CA VAL A 214 -2.12 9.67 -11.32
C VAL A 214 -1.57 9.79 -9.91
N ASN A 215 -1.65 10.99 -9.30
CA ASN A 215 -1.39 11.15 -7.88
C ASN A 215 -2.70 10.99 -7.09
N LEU A 216 -2.71 10.11 -6.09
CA LEU A 216 -3.81 9.89 -5.16
C LEU A 216 -3.30 9.80 -3.72
N GLY A 217 -4.04 10.34 -2.77
CA GLY A 217 -3.69 10.27 -1.35
C GLY A 217 -3.68 8.85 -0.77
N THR A 218 -4.24 7.89 -1.48
CA THR A 218 -4.21 6.46 -1.13
C THR A 218 -4.38 5.60 -2.38
N MET A 219 -3.86 4.38 -2.36
CA MET A 219 -4.09 3.37 -3.38
C MET A 219 -5.45 2.70 -3.17
N PRO A 220 -6.40 2.81 -4.10
CA PRO A 220 -7.64 2.03 -4.02
C PRO A 220 -7.33 0.54 -4.12
N SER A 221 -7.75 -0.24 -3.14
CA SER A 221 -7.50 -1.69 -3.15
C SER A 221 -8.71 -2.49 -2.67
N ILE A 222 -8.76 -3.75 -3.06
CA ILE A 222 -9.74 -4.75 -2.63
C ILE A 222 -9.04 -6.04 -2.23
N CYS A 223 -9.70 -6.82 -1.38
CA CYS A 223 -9.19 -8.12 -0.99
C CYS A 223 -9.16 -9.11 -2.15
N ILE A 224 -8.16 -10.01 -2.12
CA ILE A 224 -8.08 -11.18 -2.99
C ILE A 224 -7.64 -12.41 -2.20
N ALA A 225 -8.31 -13.54 -2.43
CA ALA A 225 -7.88 -14.87 -2.03
C ALA A 225 -7.69 -15.74 -3.26
N GLU A 226 -6.61 -16.50 -3.29
CA GLU A 226 -6.32 -17.47 -4.35
C GLU A 226 -6.65 -18.89 -3.88
N VAL A 227 -7.18 -19.72 -4.78
CA VAL A 227 -7.45 -21.10 -4.50
C VAL A 227 -7.19 -21.98 -5.72
N GLN A 228 -6.42 -23.05 -5.51
CA GLN A 228 -6.29 -24.18 -6.40
C GLN A 228 -7.27 -25.26 -5.95
N VAL A 229 -8.02 -25.82 -6.88
CA VAL A 229 -8.92 -26.94 -6.60
C VAL A 229 -8.55 -28.12 -7.49
N ILE A 230 -8.40 -29.29 -6.89
CA ILE A 230 -8.00 -30.53 -7.57
C ILE A 230 -9.07 -31.59 -7.31
N TYR A 231 -9.56 -32.20 -8.39
CA TYR A 231 -10.49 -33.31 -8.30
C TYR A 231 -9.79 -34.60 -8.70
N HIS A 232 -9.98 -35.64 -7.89
CA HIS A 232 -9.51 -36.97 -8.17
C HIS A 232 -10.72 -37.90 -8.41
N GLY A 233 -10.67 -38.56 -9.55
CA GLY A 233 -11.66 -39.51 -10.00
C GLY A 233 -11.06 -40.89 -10.22
N LYS A 234 -11.53 -41.57 -11.28
CA LYS A 234 -11.06 -42.90 -11.67
C LYS A 234 -11.13 -43.07 -13.18
N ALA A 235 -10.00 -43.32 -13.83
CA ALA A 235 -9.95 -43.55 -15.25
C ALA A 235 -10.69 -44.80 -15.67
N SER A 236 -11.33 -44.75 -16.83
CA SER A 236 -11.89 -45.91 -17.53
C SER A 236 -12.03 -45.62 -19.02
N HIS A 237 -12.27 -46.65 -19.82
CA HIS A 237 -12.53 -46.48 -21.24
C HIS A 237 -13.95 -45.87 -21.43
N ALA A 238 -14.01 -44.65 -21.95
CA ALA A 238 -15.23 -43.85 -21.95
C ALA A 238 -16.40 -44.46 -22.72
N SER A 239 -16.15 -45.26 -23.76
CA SER A 239 -17.21 -45.95 -24.52
C SER A 239 -17.44 -47.41 -24.11
N ALA A 240 -16.40 -48.13 -23.66
CA ALA A 240 -16.50 -49.54 -23.36
C ALA A 240 -16.98 -49.82 -21.91
N MET A 241 -16.45 -49.06 -20.94
CA MET A 241 -16.72 -49.30 -19.52
C MET A 241 -16.87 -47.99 -18.72
N PRO A 242 -17.67 -47.02 -19.18
CA PRO A 242 -17.83 -45.74 -18.49
C PRO A 242 -18.28 -45.88 -17.04
N HIS A 243 -19.11 -46.87 -16.74
CA HIS A 243 -19.66 -47.16 -15.42
C HIS A 243 -18.60 -47.62 -14.38
N LYS A 244 -17.38 -47.90 -14.79
CA LYS A 244 -16.24 -48.20 -13.90
C LYS A 244 -15.39 -47.00 -13.58
N GLY A 245 -15.60 -45.89 -14.28
CA GLY A 245 -14.89 -44.64 -14.08
C GLY A 245 -15.62 -43.70 -13.11
N VAL A 246 -14.91 -42.70 -12.61
CA VAL A 246 -15.40 -41.52 -11.93
C VAL A 246 -14.77 -40.31 -12.58
N ASN A 247 -15.55 -39.43 -13.17
CA ASN A 247 -15.06 -38.36 -14.01
C ASN A 247 -14.70 -37.14 -13.15
N ALA A 248 -13.40 -36.87 -13.01
CA ALA A 248 -12.90 -35.71 -12.28
C ALA A 248 -13.30 -34.38 -12.95
N LEU A 249 -13.40 -34.34 -14.29
CA LEU A 249 -13.82 -33.14 -14.99
C LEU A 249 -15.27 -32.78 -14.69
N ASP A 250 -16.17 -33.77 -14.56
CA ASP A 250 -17.56 -33.51 -14.16
C ASP A 250 -17.62 -32.85 -12.77
N GLY A 251 -16.72 -33.26 -11.84
CA GLY A 251 -16.60 -32.63 -10.52
C GLY A 251 -16.26 -31.14 -10.62
N LEU A 252 -15.26 -30.79 -11.40
CA LEU A 252 -14.83 -29.40 -11.60
C LEU A 252 -15.91 -28.59 -12.35
N LEU A 253 -16.58 -29.15 -13.34
CA LEU A 253 -17.66 -28.50 -14.08
C LEU A 253 -18.89 -28.23 -13.19
N LEU A 254 -19.29 -29.19 -12.36
CA LEU A 254 -20.38 -29.01 -11.38
C LEU A 254 -20.03 -27.90 -10.38
N ALA A 255 -18.80 -27.85 -9.88
CA ALA A 255 -18.34 -26.77 -9.01
C ALA A 255 -18.35 -25.41 -9.71
N TYR A 256 -17.89 -25.35 -10.96
CA TYR A 256 -17.90 -24.13 -11.75
C TYR A 256 -19.33 -23.63 -11.98
N GLN A 257 -20.28 -24.55 -12.22
CA GLN A 257 -21.71 -24.21 -12.35
C GLN A 257 -22.29 -23.73 -11.00
N ALA A 258 -21.92 -24.37 -9.87
CA ALA A 258 -22.33 -23.91 -8.55
C ALA A 258 -21.83 -22.48 -8.26
N ILE A 259 -20.57 -22.18 -8.60
CA ILE A 259 -19.99 -20.83 -8.54
C ILE A 259 -20.78 -19.88 -9.44
N SER A 260 -21.15 -20.29 -10.64
CA SER A 260 -21.94 -19.45 -11.58
C SER A 260 -23.31 -19.09 -11.01
N ASN A 261 -23.95 -20.00 -10.33
CA ASN A 261 -25.20 -19.76 -9.60
C ASN A 261 -24.98 -18.84 -8.38
N LEU A 262 -23.88 -19.05 -7.63
CA LEU A 262 -23.50 -18.22 -6.49
C LEU A 262 -23.30 -16.75 -6.90
N ARG A 263 -22.74 -16.47 -8.11
CA ARG A 263 -22.51 -15.11 -8.62
C ARG A 263 -23.76 -14.24 -8.66
N GLN A 264 -24.96 -14.81 -8.75
CA GLN A 264 -26.22 -14.06 -8.66
C GLN A 264 -26.52 -13.55 -7.24
N HIS A 265 -25.91 -14.14 -6.23
CA HIS A 265 -26.21 -13.93 -4.81
C HIS A 265 -25.04 -13.38 -4.02
N ILE A 266 -24.07 -12.77 -4.69
CA ILE A 266 -22.97 -12.02 -4.09
C ILE A 266 -23.12 -10.52 -4.40
N LYS A 267 -22.42 -9.68 -3.61
CA LYS A 267 -22.48 -8.22 -3.79
C LYS A 267 -21.82 -7.79 -5.10
N SER A 268 -22.20 -6.62 -5.62
CA SER A 268 -21.56 -6.01 -6.79
C SER A 268 -20.07 -5.71 -6.60
N THR A 269 -19.59 -5.68 -5.36
CA THR A 269 -18.19 -5.51 -4.98
C THR A 269 -17.44 -6.83 -4.79
N GLU A 270 -18.10 -7.97 -4.94
CA GLU A 270 -17.52 -9.30 -4.83
C GLU A 270 -17.35 -9.92 -6.22
N ARG A 271 -16.29 -10.68 -6.42
CA ARG A 271 -15.99 -11.38 -7.69
C ARG A 271 -15.41 -12.75 -7.44
N ILE A 272 -15.81 -13.71 -8.27
CA ILE A 272 -15.22 -15.04 -8.34
C ILE A 272 -14.92 -15.32 -9.80
N HIS A 273 -13.66 -15.52 -10.14
CA HIS A 273 -13.23 -15.82 -11.49
C HIS A 273 -12.11 -16.87 -11.46
N GLY A 274 -12.01 -17.67 -12.51
CA GLY A 274 -11.02 -18.75 -12.55
C GLY A 274 -10.98 -19.42 -13.90
N ILE A 275 -10.05 -20.36 -14.00
CA ILE A 275 -9.80 -21.16 -15.19
C ILE A 275 -9.76 -22.65 -14.83
N ILE A 276 -9.97 -23.51 -15.83
CA ILE A 276 -9.61 -24.92 -15.78
C ILE A 276 -8.17 -25.01 -16.29
N ALA A 277 -7.23 -25.40 -15.42
CA ALA A 277 -5.82 -25.52 -15.75
C ALA A 277 -5.50 -26.88 -16.38
N GLU A 278 -6.16 -27.97 -15.89
CA GLU A 278 -6.07 -29.31 -16.42
C GLU A 278 -7.47 -29.94 -16.50
N GLY A 279 -7.84 -30.43 -17.68
CA GLY A 279 -9.21 -30.96 -17.94
C GLY A 279 -9.24 -32.42 -18.43
N GLY A 280 -8.11 -33.16 -18.37
CA GLY A 280 -8.00 -34.53 -18.85
C GLY A 280 -7.16 -34.66 -20.11
N GLN A 281 -6.84 -35.91 -20.51
CA GLN A 281 -5.83 -36.21 -21.55
C GLN A 281 -6.42 -36.47 -22.93
N ALA A 282 -7.52 -37.22 -23.01
CA ALA A 282 -8.13 -37.61 -24.29
C ALA A 282 -9.62 -37.91 -24.13
N PRO A 283 -10.45 -37.69 -25.19
CA PRO A 283 -11.92 -37.86 -25.08
C PRO A 283 -12.38 -39.33 -24.86
N ASN A 284 -11.56 -40.31 -25.16
CA ASN A 284 -11.84 -41.72 -24.98
C ASN A 284 -11.42 -42.28 -23.61
N ILE A 285 -10.88 -41.40 -22.73
CA ILE A 285 -10.48 -41.73 -21.36
C ILE A 285 -11.32 -40.87 -20.41
N VAL A 286 -12.01 -41.50 -19.46
CA VAL A 286 -12.66 -40.76 -18.37
C VAL A 286 -11.57 -40.09 -17.52
N PRO A 287 -11.57 -38.75 -17.38
CA PRO A 287 -10.53 -38.05 -16.62
C PRO A 287 -10.53 -38.46 -15.14
N ASP A 288 -9.38 -38.86 -14.65
CA ASP A 288 -9.16 -39.21 -13.23
C ASP A 288 -8.49 -38.10 -12.41
N PHE A 289 -8.06 -37.02 -13.10
CA PHE A 289 -7.46 -35.83 -12.51
C PHE A 289 -7.94 -34.59 -13.26
N THR A 290 -8.33 -33.54 -12.52
CA THR A 290 -8.55 -32.20 -13.08
C THR A 290 -8.16 -31.14 -12.06
N GLU A 291 -7.74 -29.97 -12.58
CA GLU A 291 -7.29 -28.85 -11.76
C GLU A 291 -7.93 -27.54 -12.23
N GLY A 292 -8.34 -26.71 -11.28
CA GLY A 292 -8.82 -25.36 -11.52
C GLY A 292 -8.15 -24.35 -10.59
N HIS A 293 -7.93 -23.12 -11.11
CA HIS A 293 -7.40 -22.01 -10.34
C HIS A 293 -8.44 -20.90 -10.29
N PHE A 294 -8.70 -20.35 -9.10
CA PHE A 294 -9.70 -19.33 -8.89
C PHE A 294 -9.18 -18.19 -8.02
N TYR A 295 -9.68 -16.99 -8.31
CA TYR A 295 -9.56 -15.82 -7.46
C TYR A 295 -10.91 -15.43 -6.88
N VAL A 296 -10.93 -15.15 -5.58
CA VAL A 296 -12.09 -14.69 -4.83
C VAL A 296 -11.79 -13.28 -4.33
N ARG A 297 -12.55 -12.28 -4.77
CA ARG A 297 -12.32 -10.89 -4.43
C ARG A 297 -13.51 -10.32 -3.67
N ALA A 298 -13.23 -9.43 -2.71
CA ALA A 298 -14.23 -8.70 -1.94
C ALA A 298 -13.75 -7.29 -1.61
N ALA A 299 -14.67 -6.39 -1.29
CA ALA A 299 -14.35 -5.00 -1.01
C ALA A 299 -13.51 -4.80 0.26
N ASP A 300 -13.70 -5.69 1.25
CA ASP A 300 -13.05 -5.62 2.55
C ASP A 300 -12.85 -7.02 3.15
N GLU A 301 -12.01 -7.10 4.18
CA GLU A 301 -11.67 -8.33 4.90
C GLU A 301 -12.91 -9.08 5.38
N LYS A 302 -13.88 -8.38 5.98
CA LYS A 302 -15.10 -8.99 6.54
C LYS A 302 -15.98 -9.61 5.45
N ALA A 303 -16.04 -9.02 4.27
CA ALA A 303 -16.74 -9.55 3.11
C ALA A 303 -16.02 -10.78 2.54
N LEU A 304 -14.68 -10.73 2.43
CA LEU A 304 -13.88 -11.88 1.98
C LEU A 304 -14.06 -13.08 2.91
N ALA A 305 -13.96 -12.87 4.22
CA ALA A 305 -14.14 -13.92 5.24
C ALA A 305 -15.51 -14.60 5.16
N LYS A 306 -16.57 -13.88 4.74
CA LYS A 306 -17.91 -14.43 4.51
C LYS A 306 -18.06 -15.13 3.16
N LEU A 307 -17.32 -14.71 2.14
CA LEU A 307 -17.43 -15.25 0.78
C LEU A 307 -16.68 -16.57 0.63
N LYS A 308 -15.46 -16.69 1.20
CA LYS A 308 -14.61 -17.90 1.09
C LYS A 308 -15.34 -19.19 1.44
N PRO A 309 -16.07 -19.33 2.59
CA PRO A 309 -16.80 -20.55 2.91
C PRO A 309 -17.88 -20.90 1.90
N ARG A 310 -18.52 -19.91 1.26
CA ARG A 310 -19.55 -20.14 0.23
C ARG A 310 -18.94 -20.70 -1.05
N VAL A 311 -17.74 -20.22 -1.41
CA VAL A 311 -16.97 -20.74 -2.55
C VAL A 311 -16.45 -22.13 -2.26
N GLN A 312 -15.94 -22.39 -1.06
CA GLN A 312 -15.52 -23.70 -0.58
C GLN A 312 -16.66 -24.74 -0.74
N ALA A 313 -17.87 -24.40 -0.30
CA ALA A 313 -19.03 -25.26 -0.43
C ALA A 313 -19.39 -25.57 -1.90
N CYS A 314 -19.13 -24.69 -2.85
CA CYS A 314 -19.31 -24.96 -4.28
C CYS A 314 -18.33 -26.03 -4.77
N PHE A 315 -17.07 -26.01 -4.33
CA PHE A 315 -16.09 -27.03 -4.69
C PHE A 315 -16.46 -28.39 -4.08
N GLU A 316 -16.88 -28.43 -2.84
CA GLU A 316 -17.35 -29.65 -2.15
C GLU A 316 -18.61 -30.25 -2.79
N ALA A 317 -19.53 -29.39 -3.25
CA ALA A 317 -20.74 -29.83 -3.98
C ALA A 317 -20.38 -30.51 -5.30
N GLY A 318 -19.35 -30.04 -6.01
CA GLY A 318 -18.84 -30.67 -7.23
C GLY A 318 -18.34 -32.08 -6.98
N ALA A 319 -17.59 -32.29 -5.91
CA ALA A 319 -17.11 -33.62 -5.51
C ALA A 319 -18.28 -34.56 -5.13
N THR A 320 -19.21 -34.05 -4.34
CA THR A 320 -20.40 -34.83 -3.90
C THR A 320 -21.23 -35.29 -5.09
N GLY A 321 -21.46 -34.38 -6.06
CA GLY A 321 -22.31 -34.65 -7.23
C GLY A 321 -21.68 -35.60 -8.25
N SER A 322 -20.34 -35.61 -8.37
CA SER A 322 -19.58 -36.45 -9.33
C SER A 322 -19.10 -37.78 -8.72
N GLY A 323 -19.08 -37.89 -7.38
CA GLY A 323 -18.45 -39.02 -6.68
C GLY A 323 -16.93 -38.97 -6.63
N CYS A 324 -16.34 -37.80 -6.95
CA CYS A 324 -14.90 -37.53 -6.84
C CYS A 324 -14.49 -37.20 -5.40
N THR A 325 -13.18 -37.27 -5.12
CA THR A 325 -12.61 -36.54 -3.98
C THR A 325 -12.10 -35.16 -4.46
N VAL A 326 -12.03 -34.20 -3.56
CA VAL A 326 -11.57 -32.85 -3.85
C VAL A 326 -10.53 -32.38 -2.84
N GLU A 327 -9.48 -31.75 -3.34
CA GLU A 327 -8.52 -30.96 -2.55
C GLU A 327 -8.78 -29.48 -2.85
N VAL A 328 -8.95 -28.67 -1.81
CA VAL A 328 -9.16 -27.22 -1.95
C VAL A 328 -8.02 -26.52 -1.24
N ASN A 329 -7.06 -26.05 -2.02
CA ASN A 329 -5.81 -25.47 -1.55
C ASN A 329 -5.87 -23.94 -1.64
N TRP A 330 -6.31 -23.29 -0.56
CA TRP A 330 -6.23 -21.84 -0.46
C TRP A 330 -4.76 -21.41 -0.31
N ALA A 331 -4.40 -20.30 -0.96
CA ALA A 331 -3.08 -19.70 -0.75
C ALA A 331 -2.85 -19.38 0.74
N ASN A 332 -1.58 -19.41 1.16
CA ASN A 332 -1.20 -19.15 2.55
C ASN A 332 -1.50 -17.70 3.00
N VAL A 333 -1.56 -16.79 2.05
CA VAL A 333 -1.81 -15.36 2.29
C VAL A 333 -2.97 -14.89 1.43
N ASP A 334 -4.00 -14.34 2.07
CA ASP A 334 -4.99 -13.50 1.41
C ASP A 334 -4.48 -12.05 1.45
N TYR A 335 -4.57 -11.32 0.34
CA TYR A 335 -4.29 -9.88 0.36
C TYR A 335 -5.54 -9.15 0.81
N LEU A 336 -5.38 -8.29 1.81
CA LEU A 336 -6.49 -7.51 2.35
C LEU A 336 -6.63 -6.16 1.60
N ASP A 337 -7.76 -5.52 1.74
CA ASP A 337 -7.92 -4.16 1.26
C ASP A 337 -7.13 -3.18 2.13
N LEU A 338 -6.75 -2.04 1.57
CA LEU A 338 -6.00 -1.02 2.31
C LEU A 338 -6.93 -0.23 3.25
N ASN A 339 -6.67 -0.34 4.55
CA ASN A 339 -7.29 0.46 5.60
C ASN A 339 -6.47 1.74 5.81
N THR A 340 -6.64 2.71 4.92
CA THR A 340 -5.85 3.94 4.89
C THR A 340 -6.01 4.77 6.15
N ASN A 341 -4.90 5.15 6.78
CA ASN A 341 -4.89 6.14 7.85
C ASN A 341 -4.97 7.56 7.27
N TRP A 342 -6.17 8.12 7.21
CA TRP A 342 -6.43 9.41 6.57
C TRP A 342 -5.67 10.59 7.18
N PRO A 343 -5.50 10.72 8.51
CA PRO A 343 -4.67 11.78 9.07
C PRO A 343 -3.23 11.79 8.53
N LEU A 344 -2.62 10.62 8.34
CA LEU A 344 -1.29 10.52 7.73
C LEU A 344 -1.32 10.77 6.23
N ALA A 345 -2.30 10.24 5.50
CA ALA A 345 -2.44 10.41 4.06
C ALA A 345 -2.62 11.88 3.67
N GLU A 346 -3.41 12.64 4.45
CA GLU A 346 -3.59 14.09 4.29
C GLU A 346 -2.26 14.84 4.46
N ARG A 347 -1.40 14.43 5.40
CA ARG A 347 -0.09 15.07 5.59
C ARG A 347 0.89 14.73 4.48
N PHE A 348 0.92 13.46 4.03
CA PHE A 348 1.71 13.09 2.86
C PHE A 348 1.31 13.89 1.62
N GLN A 349 0.00 13.97 1.35
CA GLN A 349 -0.52 14.75 0.22
C GLN A 349 -0.09 16.21 0.33
N PHE A 350 -0.23 16.83 1.51
CA PHE A 350 0.20 18.21 1.75
C PHE A 350 1.68 18.41 1.42
N HIS A 351 2.57 17.54 1.90
CA HIS A 351 4.00 17.65 1.60
C HIS A 351 4.31 17.41 0.12
N ALA A 352 3.65 16.46 -0.53
CA ALA A 352 3.85 16.23 -1.95
C ALA A 352 3.31 17.40 -2.82
N GLU A 353 2.24 18.07 -2.39
CA GLU A 353 1.72 19.28 -3.05
C GLU A 353 2.69 20.47 -2.93
N THR A 354 3.44 20.61 -1.82
CA THR A 354 4.48 21.64 -1.71
C THR A 354 5.65 21.42 -2.69
N LEU A 355 5.86 20.17 -3.12
CA LEU A 355 6.82 19.79 -4.16
C LEU A 355 6.29 19.94 -5.60
N GLY A 356 5.05 20.46 -5.75
CA GLY A 356 4.41 20.70 -7.05
C GLY A 356 3.60 19.52 -7.61
N ARG A 357 3.31 18.48 -6.82
CA ARG A 357 2.43 17.39 -7.21
C ARG A 357 0.96 17.78 -7.11
N GLU A 358 0.16 17.50 -8.12
CA GLU A 358 -1.28 17.75 -8.13
C GLU A 358 -2.03 16.43 -7.87
N PHE A 359 -2.84 16.38 -6.82
CA PHE A 359 -3.61 15.19 -6.43
C PHE A 359 -5.05 15.26 -6.94
N LEU A 360 -5.55 14.11 -7.40
CA LEU A 360 -6.98 13.97 -7.70
C LEU A 360 -7.77 13.85 -6.39
N PRO A 361 -8.96 14.48 -6.31
CA PRO A 361 -9.82 14.33 -5.14
C PRO A 361 -10.23 12.88 -4.93
N MET A 362 -10.04 12.38 -3.73
CA MET A 362 -10.54 11.07 -3.31
C MET A 362 -11.55 11.20 -2.19
N THR A 363 -12.62 10.41 -2.27
CA THR A 363 -13.55 10.22 -1.17
C THR A 363 -13.25 8.90 -0.47
N GLN A 364 -13.35 8.88 0.85
CA GLN A 364 -13.25 7.65 1.63
C GLN A 364 -14.22 6.59 1.08
N GLY A 365 -13.72 5.37 0.86
CA GLY A 365 -14.50 4.26 0.32
C GLY A 365 -14.58 4.16 -1.20
N SER A 366 -13.96 5.07 -1.97
CA SER A 366 -13.84 4.91 -3.41
C SER A 366 -12.88 3.76 -3.73
N LYS A 367 -13.39 2.70 -4.37
CA LYS A 367 -12.61 1.51 -4.80
C LYS A 367 -12.63 1.34 -6.33
N PHE A 368 -12.87 2.42 -7.07
CA PHE A 368 -12.87 2.38 -8.54
C PHE A 368 -11.43 2.18 -9.05
N GLY A 369 -11.25 1.18 -9.93
CA GLY A 369 -9.93 0.84 -10.47
C GLY A 369 -9.00 0.13 -9.46
N ALA A 370 -9.55 -0.45 -8.39
CA ALA A 370 -8.78 -1.02 -7.30
C ALA A 370 -7.99 -2.27 -7.71
N GLY A 371 -6.71 -2.30 -7.33
CA GLY A 371 -5.84 -3.47 -7.34
C GLY A 371 -5.94 -4.29 -6.04
N SER A 372 -4.89 -5.03 -5.75
CA SER A 372 -4.69 -5.71 -4.45
C SER A 372 -3.21 -5.61 -4.11
N THR A 373 -2.87 -5.41 -2.86
CA THR A 373 -1.49 -5.32 -2.35
C THR A 373 -1.43 -5.88 -0.94
N ASP A 374 -0.31 -6.50 -0.57
CA ASP A 374 -0.08 -6.98 0.78
C ASP A 374 0.20 -5.85 1.80
N MET A 375 0.33 -4.60 1.32
CA MET A 375 0.30 -3.41 2.19
C MET A 375 -1.07 -3.28 2.90
N GLY A 376 -2.14 -3.82 2.31
CA GLY A 376 -3.43 -3.98 2.97
C GLY A 376 -3.30 -4.74 4.31
N ASN A 377 -2.56 -5.85 4.32
CA ASN A 377 -2.35 -6.66 5.51
C ASN A 377 -1.61 -5.90 6.63
N VAL A 378 -0.65 -5.04 6.28
CA VAL A 378 0.02 -4.15 7.23
C VAL A 378 -0.97 -3.14 7.81
N SER A 379 -1.83 -2.56 6.97
CA SER A 379 -2.77 -1.51 7.35
C SER A 379 -3.87 -1.94 8.34
N TYR A 380 -4.09 -3.25 8.50
CA TYR A 380 -4.97 -3.81 9.53
C TYR A 380 -4.25 -4.04 10.88
N ARG A 381 -2.91 -3.98 10.91
CA ARG A 381 -2.10 -4.17 12.12
C ARG A 381 -1.67 -2.87 12.77
N LEU A 382 -1.41 -1.84 11.96
CA LEU A 382 -0.96 -0.53 12.43
C LEU A 382 -1.37 0.59 11.46
N PRO A 383 -1.44 1.84 11.93
CA PRO A 383 -1.71 3.00 11.09
C PRO A 383 -0.78 3.06 9.89
N SER A 384 -1.34 3.02 8.66
CA SER A 384 -0.53 2.91 7.45
C SER A 384 -1.08 3.75 6.30
N ILE A 385 -0.18 4.19 5.41
CA ILE A 385 -0.51 4.85 4.15
C ILE A 385 0.24 4.25 2.97
N HIS A 386 -0.41 4.29 1.81
CA HIS A 386 0.13 3.85 0.53
C HIS A 386 -0.37 4.77 -0.59
N PRO A 387 0.08 6.04 -0.62
CA PRO A 387 -0.32 6.99 -1.64
C PRO A 387 0.28 6.66 -3.00
N MET A 388 -0.40 7.08 -4.06
CA MET A 388 0.05 6.90 -5.44
C MET A 388 0.70 8.16 -5.99
N LEU A 389 1.83 8.01 -6.71
CA LEU A 389 2.52 9.08 -7.40
C LEU A 389 2.58 8.82 -8.91
N ALA A 390 2.23 9.85 -9.69
CA ALA A 390 2.22 9.77 -11.15
C ALA A 390 3.62 9.66 -11.72
N VAL A 391 3.88 8.56 -12.44
CA VAL A 391 5.10 8.30 -13.23
C VAL A 391 4.80 8.20 -14.73
N ALA A 392 3.54 8.00 -15.10
CA ALA A 392 3.07 7.77 -16.46
C ALA A 392 1.81 8.60 -16.75
N PRO A 393 1.40 8.74 -18.02
CA PRO A 393 0.07 9.27 -18.36
C PRO A 393 -1.05 8.40 -17.75
N PRO A 394 -2.23 8.99 -17.43
CA PRO A 394 -3.36 8.25 -16.82
C PRO A 394 -3.87 7.05 -17.64
N SER A 395 -3.60 7.03 -18.95
CA SER A 395 -3.96 5.93 -19.84
C SER A 395 -3.05 4.71 -19.73
N VAL A 396 -1.86 4.87 -19.13
CA VAL A 396 -0.89 3.78 -18.96
C VAL A 396 -1.08 3.18 -17.58
N VAL A 397 -1.55 1.94 -17.56
CA VAL A 397 -1.82 1.20 -16.31
C VAL A 397 -0.62 0.34 -15.92
N ILE A 398 -0.48 0.04 -14.64
CA ILE A 398 0.49 -0.93 -14.11
C ILE A 398 0.28 -2.32 -14.74
N HIS A 399 1.26 -3.22 -14.59
CA HIS A 399 1.29 -4.57 -15.17
C HIS A 399 1.27 -4.57 -16.71
N ASN A 400 1.83 -3.52 -17.30
CA ASN A 400 2.00 -3.36 -18.75
C ASN A 400 3.48 -3.07 -19.07
N PRO A 401 4.08 -3.67 -20.12
CA PRO A 401 5.46 -3.38 -20.53
C PRO A 401 5.74 -1.88 -20.78
N GLU A 402 4.74 -1.11 -21.20
CA GLU A 402 4.88 0.34 -21.35
C GLU A 402 5.07 1.02 -19.98
N PHE A 403 4.41 0.56 -18.92
CA PHE A 403 4.59 1.11 -17.58
C PHE A 403 6.02 0.87 -17.06
N ALA A 404 6.64 -0.27 -17.37
CA ALA A 404 8.03 -0.52 -17.03
C ALA A 404 8.99 0.51 -17.66
N GLN A 405 8.70 1.00 -18.88
CA GLN A 405 9.50 2.08 -19.49
C GLN A 405 9.31 3.41 -18.74
N TRP A 406 8.08 3.71 -18.31
CA TRP A 406 7.80 4.90 -17.51
C TRP A 406 8.45 4.86 -16.12
N ALA A 407 8.55 3.69 -15.49
CA ALA A 407 9.20 3.51 -14.19
C ALA A 407 10.71 3.85 -14.21
N ARG A 408 11.34 3.93 -15.39
CA ARG A 408 12.74 4.35 -15.60
C ARG A 408 12.85 5.68 -16.35
N SER A 409 11.77 6.40 -16.54
CA SER A 409 11.77 7.69 -17.24
C SER A 409 12.08 8.84 -16.27
N GLU A 410 12.32 10.04 -16.82
CA GLU A 410 12.44 11.26 -16.00
C GLU A 410 11.25 11.48 -15.04
N LYS A 411 10.04 11.02 -15.40
CA LYS A 411 8.88 11.08 -14.51
C LYS A 411 8.95 10.04 -13.39
N GLY A 412 9.47 8.85 -13.68
CA GLY A 412 9.75 7.82 -12.68
C GLY A 412 10.82 8.31 -11.69
N ASP A 413 11.88 8.90 -12.22
CA ASP A 413 12.97 9.48 -11.45
C ASP A 413 12.46 10.61 -10.54
N ALA A 414 11.68 11.56 -11.08
CA ALA A 414 11.06 12.62 -10.29
C ALA A 414 10.13 12.07 -9.21
N ALA A 415 9.38 10.99 -9.49
CA ALA A 415 8.50 10.38 -8.50
C ALA A 415 9.27 9.69 -7.36
N ALA A 416 10.42 9.08 -7.64
CA ALA A 416 11.30 8.52 -6.61
C ALA A 416 11.82 9.62 -5.67
N ILE A 417 12.28 10.74 -6.22
CA ILE A 417 12.81 11.87 -5.46
C ILE A 417 11.73 12.60 -4.66
N ASP A 418 10.60 12.96 -5.29
CA ASP A 418 9.49 13.63 -4.59
C ASP A 418 8.84 12.70 -3.54
N GLY A 419 8.73 11.41 -3.85
CA GLY A 419 8.25 10.39 -2.90
C GLY A 419 9.15 10.28 -1.68
N ALA A 420 10.47 10.29 -1.88
CA ALA A 420 11.45 10.30 -0.79
C ALA A 420 11.28 11.53 0.11
N LYS A 421 11.21 12.73 -0.48
CA LYS A 421 11.01 13.99 0.25
C LYS A 421 9.68 13.98 1.02
N ALA A 422 8.57 13.65 0.36
CA ALA A 422 7.25 13.67 0.97
C ALA A 422 7.12 12.64 2.11
N MET A 423 7.64 11.41 1.96
CA MET A 423 7.66 10.42 3.03
C MET A 423 8.53 10.86 4.21
N ALA A 424 9.71 11.43 3.94
CA ALA A 424 10.60 11.90 5.01
C ALA A 424 9.98 13.07 5.78
N MET A 425 9.39 14.05 5.10
CA MET A 425 8.70 15.17 5.75
C MET A 425 7.48 14.71 6.55
N THR A 426 6.69 13.76 6.03
CA THR A 426 5.55 13.18 6.74
C THR A 426 5.99 12.42 7.99
N THR A 427 7.07 11.66 7.89
CA THR A 427 7.68 10.96 9.02
C THR A 427 8.18 11.93 10.09
N ALA A 428 8.91 12.97 9.68
CA ALA A 428 9.40 14.00 10.61
C ALA A 428 8.24 14.72 11.32
N GLU A 429 7.18 15.08 10.58
CA GLU A 429 5.99 15.71 11.18
C GLU A 429 5.29 14.77 12.16
N TYR A 430 5.14 13.50 11.82
CA TYR A 430 4.53 12.52 12.74
C TYR A 430 5.34 12.38 14.03
N LEU A 431 6.68 12.27 13.92
CA LEU A 431 7.57 12.16 15.08
C LEU A 431 7.50 13.41 15.98
N LEU A 432 7.40 14.60 15.39
CA LEU A 432 7.38 15.89 16.11
C LEU A 432 6.01 16.30 16.65
N SER A 433 4.91 15.71 16.17
CA SER A 433 3.54 16.15 16.47
C SER A 433 2.74 15.16 17.31
N PRO A 434 2.67 15.31 18.65
CA PRO A 434 1.79 14.49 19.50
C PRO A 434 0.32 14.54 19.07
N GLU A 435 -0.13 15.65 18.49
CA GLU A 435 -1.49 15.79 17.97
C GLU A 435 -1.72 14.90 16.75
N LEU A 436 -0.78 14.86 15.80
CA LEU A 436 -0.87 13.98 14.65
C LEU A 436 -0.83 12.51 15.09
N GLN A 437 0.05 12.14 16.02
CA GLN A 437 0.12 10.79 16.61
C GLN A 437 -1.23 10.37 17.21
N ARG A 438 -1.84 11.24 18.01
CA ARG A 438 -3.16 10.98 18.62
C ARG A 438 -4.27 10.83 17.56
N ARG A 439 -4.33 11.70 16.55
CA ARG A 439 -5.31 11.62 15.45
C ARG A 439 -5.13 10.34 14.64
N THR A 440 -3.88 9.96 14.38
CA THR A 440 -3.50 8.73 13.67
C THR A 440 -3.97 7.49 14.42
N ALA A 441 -3.67 7.39 15.72
CA ALA A 441 -4.10 6.28 16.56
C ALA A 441 -5.64 6.19 16.64
N GLN A 442 -6.32 7.31 16.89
CA GLN A 442 -7.78 7.34 16.94
C GLN A 442 -8.45 6.93 15.63
N ALA A 443 -7.94 7.39 14.49
CA ALA A 443 -8.47 7.00 13.18
C ALA A 443 -8.31 5.50 12.93
N PHE A 444 -7.20 4.90 13.36
CA PHE A 444 -6.94 3.47 13.24
C PHE A 444 -7.88 2.64 14.13
N GLU A 445 -8.12 3.05 15.38
CA GLU A 445 -9.07 2.38 16.28
C GLU A 445 -10.49 2.40 15.72
N ILE A 446 -10.95 3.56 15.21
CA ILE A 446 -12.28 3.71 14.60
C ILE A 446 -12.42 2.81 13.38
N SER A 447 -11.46 2.79 12.47
CA SER A 447 -11.52 2.02 11.23
C SER A 447 -11.54 0.50 11.47
N ASN A 448 -10.86 0.04 12.52
CA ASN A 448 -10.86 -1.38 12.94
C ASN A 448 -12.06 -1.78 13.84
N GLY A 449 -12.93 -0.82 14.19
CA GLY A 449 -14.08 -1.10 15.04
C GLY A 449 -13.73 -1.43 16.48
N LEU A 450 -12.64 -0.84 16.99
CA LEU A 450 -12.14 -1.02 18.36
C LEU A 450 -12.72 0.00 19.35
N GLN A 451 -13.59 0.92 18.86
CA GLN A 451 -14.33 1.91 19.64
C GLN A 451 -15.83 1.62 19.66
#